data_4d7ea8427f3cb49cc4cf508767532d93
#
_entry.id   4d7ea8427f3cb49cc4cf508767532d93
#
_cell.length_a   1.000
_cell.length_b   1.000
_cell.length_c   1.000
_cell.angle_alpha   90.00
_cell.angle_beta   90.00
_cell.angle_gamma   90.00
#
_symmetry.space_group_name_H-M   'P 1'
#
loop_
_entity.id
_entity.type
_entity.pdbx_description
1 polymer ?
#
loop_
_entity_poly.entity_id
_entity_poly.type
_entity_poly.pdbx_seq_one_letter_code
_entity_poly.pdbx_strand_id
1 'polypeptide(L)'
;MTPLEELRATGLYVRAARQLGADTAPVRLAGLHALERLGQAGAADRQQVTDVLCAYLQLPLPGQRPDAAQERRVRLAAQQILARHLRPGPAEHTPDPAFWAGVVVDLTGATVIDADFTGCHLHDARIDEATFTGTAGFVEASFAGTAGFVDTRFTGPAEFDRAVFSGPVGFGDTIFAGTAGFAGATFDGTAGFGDTTFHGIARFTGAVFARDALFGGAAFSGTAQFADVRFGVDAWFTEATFAGIARFTGAAYGKDACFDGAVVGVGGRDRDEWPAGWHVDPATRHLVRAPHH
;
A
#
# COMPACT_ATOMS: atom_id res chain seq x y z
N MET A 1 5.58 1.32 36.17
CA MET A 1 5.63 2.80 36.06
C MET A 1 5.08 3.35 37.38
N THR A 2 5.70 4.30 37.99
CA THR A 2 5.20 4.94 39.22
C THR A 2 4.18 6.03 38.84
N PRO A 3 3.22 6.40 39.73
CA PRO A 3 2.27 7.49 39.46
C PRO A 3 2.95 8.81 39.09
N LEU A 4 4.15 9.05 39.56
CA LEU A 4 4.93 10.25 39.24
C LEU A 4 5.51 10.21 37.83
N GLU A 5 5.87 9.02 37.32
CA GLU A 5 6.34 8.80 35.95
C GLU A 5 5.19 8.97 34.96
N GLU A 6 4.00 8.46 35.29
CA GLU A 6 2.78 8.66 34.50
C GLU A 6 2.37 10.13 34.36
N LEU A 7 2.41 10.89 35.46
CA LEU A 7 2.14 12.32 35.45
C LEU A 7 3.16 13.11 34.60
N ARG A 8 4.44 12.71 34.63
CA ARG A 8 5.49 13.32 33.82
C ARG A 8 5.31 12.98 32.34
N ALA A 9 5.02 11.73 32.00
CA ALA A 9 4.75 11.29 30.62
C ALA A 9 3.54 12.04 30.04
N THR A 10 2.43 12.12 30.79
CA THR A 10 1.24 12.88 30.40
C THR A 10 1.53 14.37 30.16
N GLY A 11 2.30 15.00 31.05
CA GLY A 11 2.70 16.40 30.92
C GLY A 11 3.59 16.66 29.70
N LEU A 12 4.51 15.75 29.40
CA LEU A 12 5.37 15.83 28.20
C LEU A 12 4.57 15.61 26.93
N TYR A 13 3.67 14.64 26.92
CA TYR A 13 2.77 14.37 25.79
C TYR A 13 1.93 15.59 25.44
N VAL A 14 1.22 16.19 26.43
CA VAL A 14 0.39 17.38 26.21
C VAL A 14 1.21 18.55 25.66
N ARG A 15 2.43 18.73 26.14
CA ARG A 15 3.33 19.78 25.65
C ARG A 15 3.75 19.53 24.21
N ALA A 16 4.15 18.29 23.89
CA ALA A 16 4.57 17.89 22.55
C ALA A 16 3.41 18.00 21.53
N ALA A 17 2.20 17.55 21.90
CA ALA A 17 1.01 17.66 21.08
C ALA A 17 0.65 19.14 20.81
N ARG A 18 0.76 20.03 21.80
CA ARG A 18 0.58 21.49 21.60
C ARG A 18 1.61 22.08 20.64
N GLN A 19 2.85 21.59 20.68
CA GLN A 19 3.90 22.05 19.75
C GLN A 19 3.58 21.69 18.28
N LEU A 20 2.88 20.59 18.01
CA LEU A 20 2.43 20.24 16.65
C LEU A 20 1.42 21.24 16.10
N GLY A 21 0.64 21.91 16.93
CA GLY A 21 -0.28 22.97 16.53
C GLY A 21 0.38 24.36 16.39
N ALA A 22 1.69 24.50 16.57
CA ALA A 22 2.36 25.79 16.49
C ALA A 22 2.47 26.31 15.05
N ASP A 23 2.47 27.64 14.90
CA ASP A 23 2.56 28.31 13.59
C ASP A 23 3.90 28.05 12.87
N THR A 24 4.99 27.85 13.61
CA THR A 24 6.32 27.71 13.05
C THR A 24 6.78 26.26 12.94
N ALA A 25 7.32 25.88 11.79
CA ALA A 25 7.82 24.53 11.53
C ALA A 25 8.90 24.05 12.53
N PRO A 26 9.87 24.88 12.99
CA PRO A 26 10.82 24.43 14.01
C PRO A 26 10.17 23.96 15.31
N VAL A 27 9.09 24.61 15.74
CA VAL A 27 8.36 24.22 16.96
C VAL A 27 7.58 22.92 16.71
N ARG A 28 6.93 22.75 15.54
CA ARG A 28 6.28 21.51 15.16
C ARG A 28 7.27 20.33 15.10
N LEU A 29 8.46 20.52 14.50
CA LEU A 29 9.52 19.52 14.48
C LEU A 29 9.98 19.12 15.88
N ALA A 30 10.15 20.11 16.78
CA ALA A 30 10.48 19.83 18.19
C ALA A 30 9.40 18.98 18.89
N GLY A 31 8.13 19.24 18.56
CA GLY A 31 6.98 18.44 19.02
C GLY A 31 7.05 16.99 18.55
N LEU A 32 7.32 16.75 17.25
CA LEU A 32 7.49 15.40 16.69
C LEU A 32 8.60 14.63 17.41
N HIS A 33 9.78 15.22 17.58
CA HIS A 33 10.90 14.56 18.27
C HIS A 33 10.66 14.38 19.78
N ALA A 34 9.84 15.21 20.40
CA ALA A 34 9.44 15.02 21.79
C ALA A 34 8.50 13.81 21.93
N LEU A 35 7.55 13.64 21.00
CA LEU A 35 6.68 12.45 20.90
C LEU A 35 7.49 11.18 20.62
N GLU A 36 8.41 11.22 19.67
CA GLU A 36 9.31 10.10 19.38
C GLU A 36 10.05 9.62 20.62
N ARG A 37 10.63 10.53 21.41
CA ARG A 37 11.30 10.19 22.67
C ARG A 37 10.37 9.57 23.70
N LEU A 38 9.10 9.99 23.77
CA LEU A 38 8.11 9.40 24.65
C LEU A 38 7.82 7.95 24.26
N GLY A 39 7.50 7.67 22.99
CA GLY A 39 7.27 6.32 22.51
C GLY A 39 8.49 5.41 22.64
N GLN A 40 9.70 5.97 22.53
CA GLN A 40 10.94 5.22 22.75
C GLN A 40 11.20 4.93 24.22
N ALA A 41 10.82 5.81 25.14
CA ALA A 41 10.98 5.62 26.58
C ALA A 41 9.98 4.63 27.18
N GLY A 42 8.76 4.54 26.64
CA GLY A 42 7.68 3.72 27.17
C GLY A 42 6.91 2.96 26.09
N ALA A 43 6.92 1.62 26.16
CA ALA A 43 6.18 0.80 25.18
C ALA A 43 4.65 1.08 25.21
N ALA A 44 4.12 1.45 26.37
CA ALA A 44 2.69 1.78 26.52
C ALA A 44 2.27 3.04 25.73
N ASP A 45 3.21 3.96 25.47
CA ASP A 45 2.94 5.22 24.78
C ASP A 45 3.06 5.11 23.25
N ARG A 46 3.62 4.00 22.74
CA ARG A 46 3.95 3.82 21.31
C ARG A 46 2.74 3.98 20.41
N GLN A 47 1.61 3.33 20.73
CA GLN A 47 0.39 3.45 19.95
C GLN A 47 -0.12 4.88 19.95
N GLN A 48 -0.21 5.52 21.11
CA GLN A 48 -0.68 6.90 21.24
C GLN A 48 0.20 7.89 20.44
N VAL A 49 1.51 7.68 20.45
CA VAL A 49 2.44 8.48 19.63
C VAL A 49 2.21 8.23 18.15
N THR A 50 2.05 6.98 17.74
CA THR A 50 1.73 6.59 16.36
C THR A 50 0.44 7.27 15.90
N ASP A 51 -0.62 7.24 16.72
CA ASP A 51 -1.91 7.87 16.41
C ASP A 51 -1.78 9.38 16.18
N VAL A 52 -0.97 10.07 16.99
CA VAL A 52 -0.74 11.52 16.80
C VAL A 52 0.05 11.80 15.53
N LEU A 53 1.06 10.98 15.21
CA LEU A 53 1.81 11.15 13.95
C LEU A 53 0.90 10.92 12.74
N CYS A 54 0.07 9.90 12.78
CA CYS A 54 -0.92 9.61 11.73
C CYS A 54 -1.94 10.75 11.61
N ALA A 55 -2.54 11.18 12.72
CA ALA A 55 -3.49 12.30 12.74
C ALA A 55 -2.89 13.59 12.18
N TYR A 56 -1.60 13.86 12.43
CA TYR A 56 -0.91 14.99 11.81
C TYR A 56 -0.83 14.87 10.28
N LEU A 57 -0.60 13.66 9.76
CA LEU A 57 -0.55 13.40 8.31
C LEU A 57 -1.93 13.42 7.65
N GLN A 58 -3.00 13.22 8.41
CA GLN A 58 -4.39 13.34 7.95
C GLN A 58 -4.86 14.80 7.83
N LEU A 59 -4.16 15.76 8.46
CA LEU A 59 -4.50 17.17 8.30
C LEU A 59 -4.37 17.59 6.82
N PRO A 60 -5.26 18.46 6.30
CA PRO A 60 -5.16 18.95 4.94
C PRO A 60 -3.80 19.61 4.67
N LEU A 61 -3.24 19.39 3.50
CA LEU A 61 -2.08 20.17 3.06
C LEU A 61 -2.50 21.63 2.89
N PRO A 62 -1.80 22.59 3.50
CA PRO A 62 -2.03 23.99 3.15
C PRO A 62 -1.73 24.15 1.65
N GLY A 63 -2.67 24.71 0.91
CA GLY A 63 -2.51 24.95 -0.52
C GLY A 63 -1.23 25.76 -0.82
N GLN A 64 -1.18 26.53 -1.90
CA GLN A 64 -0.04 27.38 -2.25
C GLN A 64 0.16 28.55 -1.23
N ARG A 65 0.57 28.21 -0.01
CA ARG A 65 0.91 29.17 1.04
C ARG A 65 2.42 29.34 1.12
N PRO A 66 2.91 30.47 1.63
CA PRO A 66 4.36 30.70 1.80
C PRO A 66 5.07 29.67 2.68
N ASP A 67 4.35 28.98 3.55
CA ASP A 67 4.85 27.97 4.48
C ASP A 67 4.75 26.53 3.96
N ALA A 68 4.25 26.29 2.74
CA ALA A 68 4.05 24.95 2.18
C ALA A 68 5.35 24.12 2.18
N ALA A 69 6.50 24.72 1.87
CA ALA A 69 7.79 24.04 1.91
C ALA A 69 8.21 23.64 3.34
N GLN A 70 7.85 24.46 4.33
CA GLN A 70 8.11 24.16 5.74
C GLN A 70 7.21 23.06 6.24
N GLU A 71 5.92 23.10 5.89
CA GLU A 71 4.97 22.05 6.21
C GLU A 71 5.38 20.71 5.58
N ARG A 72 5.83 20.72 4.33
CA ARG A 72 6.36 19.51 3.69
C ARG A 72 7.50 18.89 4.51
N ARG A 73 8.43 19.70 5.05
CA ARG A 73 9.53 19.22 5.90
C ARG A 73 9.02 18.56 7.19
N VAL A 74 8.00 19.14 7.83
CA VAL A 74 7.41 18.59 9.06
C VAL A 74 6.74 17.24 8.77
N ARG A 75 5.96 17.13 7.67
CA ARG A 75 5.32 15.88 7.27
C ARG A 75 6.35 14.80 6.92
N LEU A 76 7.39 15.13 6.18
CA LEU A 76 8.48 14.19 5.91
C LEU A 76 9.14 13.69 7.19
N ALA A 77 9.34 14.56 8.19
CA ALA A 77 9.87 14.14 9.49
C ALA A 77 8.92 13.19 10.23
N ALA A 78 7.61 13.47 10.22
CA ALA A 78 6.61 12.56 10.81
C ALA A 78 6.63 11.18 10.12
N GLN A 79 6.65 11.14 8.79
CA GLN A 79 6.74 9.91 7.99
C GLN A 79 8.04 9.14 8.30
N GLN A 80 9.17 9.84 8.39
CA GLN A 80 10.46 9.22 8.70
C GLN A 80 10.51 8.62 10.12
N ILE A 81 9.88 9.29 11.10
CA ILE A 81 9.74 8.75 12.45
C ILE A 81 8.92 7.47 12.41
N LEU A 82 7.74 7.48 11.77
CA LEU A 82 6.92 6.27 11.62
C LEU A 82 7.72 5.14 10.97
N ALA A 83 8.32 5.37 9.80
CA ALA A 83 9.05 4.35 9.06
C ALA A 83 10.24 3.79 9.86
N ARG A 84 10.96 4.63 10.62
CA ARG A 84 12.07 4.19 11.48
C ARG A 84 11.61 3.20 12.53
N HIS A 85 10.48 3.49 13.18
CA HIS A 85 9.96 2.67 14.26
C HIS A 85 9.14 1.46 13.78
N LEU A 86 8.84 1.39 12.50
CA LEU A 86 8.20 0.24 11.87
C LEU A 86 9.21 -0.74 11.25
N ARG A 87 10.52 -0.41 11.20
CA ARG A 87 11.55 -1.32 10.72
C ARG A 87 12.16 -2.11 11.86
N PRO A 88 12.12 -3.46 11.83
CA PRO A 88 12.70 -4.29 12.90
C PRO A 88 14.23 -4.30 12.88
N GLY A 89 14.87 -3.70 11.87
CA GLY A 89 16.32 -3.74 11.70
C GLY A 89 16.81 -5.04 11.03
N PRO A 90 18.13 -5.16 10.79
CA PRO A 90 18.70 -6.26 10.01
C PRO A 90 18.85 -7.59 10.78
N ALA A 91 18.58 -7.63 12.08
CA ALA A 91 18.78 -8.81 12.89
C ALA A 91 17.53 -9.69 12.92
N GLU A 92 17.59 -10.87 12.34
CA GLU A 92 16.48 -11.85 12.26
C GLU A 92 15.98 -12.32 13.65
N HIS A 93 16.78 -12.20 14.72
CA HIS A 93 16.50 -12.79 16.02
C HIS A 93 16.32 -11.77 17.16
N THR A 94 16.74 -10.53 16.97
CA THR A 94 16.62 -9.47 17.98
C THR A 94 16.23 -8.18 17.28
N PRO A 95 14.93 -7.81 17.30
CA PRO A 95 14.50 -6.54 16.72
C PRO A 95 15.27 -5.36 17.29
N ASP A 96 15.51 -4.35 16.45
CA ASP A 96 16.09 -3.08 16.88
C ASP A 96 15.29 -2.54 18.08
N PRO A 97 15.94 -2.10 19.17
CA PRO A 97 15.25 -1.47 20.30
C PRO A 97 14.36 -0.28 19.91
N ALA A 98 14.62 0.34 18.75
CA ALA A 98 13.78 1.38 18.18
C ALA A 98 12.49 0.84 17.54
N PHE A 99 12.39 -0.46 17.26
CA PHE A 99 11.21 -1.06 16.63
C PHE A 99 9.99 -1.07 17.56
N TRP A 100 8.85 -0.57 17.06
CA TRP A 100 7.58 -0.55 17.77
C TRP A 100 6.66 -1.65 17.24
N ALA A 101 6.89 -2.86 17.74
CA ALA A 101 6.10 -4.02 17.31
C ALA A 101 4.61 -3.86 17.65
N GLY A 102 3.75 -4.29 16.73
CA GLY A 102 2.31 -4.43 16.94
C GLY A 102 1.52 -3.12 16.96
N VAL A 103 2.12 -1.98 16.62
CA VAL A 103 1.36 -0.74 16.48
C VAL A 103 0.48 -0.77 15.23
N VAL A 104 -0.72 -0.20 15.36
CA VAL A 104 -1.66 0.00 14.25
C VAL A 104 -1.34 1.34 13.60
N VAL A 105 -1.27 1.36 12.27
CA VAL A 105 -1.04 2.57 11.49
C VAL A 105 -2.34 2.97 10.79
N ASP A 106 -2.88 4.13 11.13
CA ASP A 106 -4.09 4.67 10.50
C ASP A 106 -3.76 5.96 9.74
N LEU A 107 -3.60 5.81 8.42
CA LEU A 107 -3.36 6.89 7.47
C LEU A 107 -4.60 7.16 6.61
N THR A 108 -5.81 6.77 7.06
CA THR A 108 -7.06 7.00 6.33
C THR A 108 -7.20 8.48 5.96
N GLY A 109 -7.40 8.78 4.68
CA GLY A 109 -7.50 10.13 4.14
C GLY A 109 -6.21 10.97 4.21
N ALA A 110 -5.09 10.40 4.66
CA ALA A 110 -3.83 11.13 4.80
C ALA A 110 -3.23 11.51 3.44
N THR A 111 -2.47 12.61 3.44
CA THR A 111 -1.58 12.92 2.31
C THR A 111 -0.13 12.60 2.70
N VAL A 112 0.45 11.62 2.03
CA VAL A 112 1.81 11.11 2.27
C VAL A 112 2.71 11.49 1.08
N ILE A 113 3.90 11.99 1.35
CA ILE A 113 4.78 12.58 0.34
C ILE A 113 6.06 11.76 0.25
N ASP A 114 6.41 11.25 -0.95
CA ASP A 114 7.63 10.47 -1.17
C ASP A 114 7.83 9.42 -0.05
N ALA A 115 6.82 8.57 0.15
CA ALA A 115 6.77 7.60 1.24
C ALA A 115 7.87 6.54 1.10
N ASP A 116 8.59 6.26 2.20
CA ASP A 116 9.53 5.14 2.26
C ASP A 116 9.21 4.23 3.45
N PHE A 117 8.34 3.26 3.20
CA PHE A 117 8.01 2.16 4.12
C PHE A 117 8.71 0.84 3.71
N THR A 118 9.81 0.93 2.95
CA THR A 118 10.63 -0.24 2.57
C THR A 118 11.08 -1.01 3.81
N GLY A 119 10.83 -2.33 3.83
CA GLY A 119 11.17 -3.22 4.94
C GLY A 119 10.45 -2.92 6.26
N CYS A 120 9.37 -2.12 6.24
CA CYS A 120 8.56 -1.88 7.42
C CYS A 120 7.68 -3.09 7.75
N HIS A 121 7.51 -3.36 9.05
CA HIS A 121 6.60 -4.37 9.57
C HIS A 121 5.40 -3.68 10.20
N LEU A 122 4.26 -3.75 9.54
CA LEU A 122 2.98 -3.20 9.98
C LEU A 122 2.12 -4.36 10.53
N HIS A 123 1.42 -4.13 11.63
CA HIS A 123 0.43 -5.10 12.10
C HIS A 123 -0.85 -4.93 11.30
N ASP A 124 -1.70 -4.00 11.68
CA ASP A 124 -2.83 -3.54 10.86
C ASP A 124 -2.50 -2.19 10.23
N ALA A 125 -2.82 -2.02 8.95
CA ALA A 125 -2.62 -0.78 8.22
C ALA A 125 -3.94 -0.32 7.60
N ARG A 126 -4.43 0.84 8.03
CA ARG A 126 -5.59 1.53 7.43
C ARG A 126 -5.05 2.68 6.60
N ILE A 127 -5.14 2.55 5.29
CA ILE A 127 -4.58 3.54 4.36
C ILE A 127 -5.67 3.94 3.34
N ASP A 128 -6.91 3.61 3.65
CA ASP A 128 -8.06 3.91 2.80
C ASP A 128 -8.18 5.42 2.54
N GLU A 129 -8.63 5.81 1.34
CA GLU A 129 -8.83 7.20 0.93
C GLU A 129 -7.55 8.07 0.96
N ALA A 130 -6.37 7.49 1.23
CA ALA A 130 -5.12 8.22 1.30
C ALA A 130 -4.62 8.66 -0.08
N THR A 131 -3.85 9.76 -0.12
CA THR A 131 -3.17 10.21 -1.32
C THR A 131 -1.65 10.14 -1.13
N PHE A 132 -0.99 9.31 -1.94
CA PHE A 132 0.47 9.27 -2.01
C PHE A 132 0.94 10.15 -3.17
N THR A 133 1.76 11.16 -2.86
CA THR A 133 2.35 12.04 -3.86
C THR A 133 3.83 11.72 -4.04
N GLY A 134 4.29 11.62 -5.29
CA GLY A 134 5.64 11.12 -5.59
C GLY A 134 5.72 9.60 -5.49
N THR A 135 6.85 9.05 -5.11
CA THR A 135 7.04 7.59 -4.97
C THR A 135 6.45 7.11 -3.65
N ALA A 136 5.78 5.96 -3.69
CA ALA A 136 5.31 5.24 -2.51
C ALA A 136 6.03 3.89 -2.42
N GLY A 137 7.07 3.80 -1.59
CA GLY A 137 7.90 2.61 -1.41
C GLY A 137 7.38 1.73 -0.28
N PHE A 138 7.00 0.50 -0.61
CA PHE A 138 6.62 -0.60 0.29
C PHE A 138 7.39 -1.88 -0.07
N VAL A 139 8.55 -1.76 -0.72
CA VAL A 139 9.40 -2.90 -1.09
C VAL A 139 9.74 -3.69 0.17
N GLU A 140 9.53 -5.03 0.13
CA GLU A 140 9.80 -5.93 1.27
C GLU A 140 9.03 -5.57 2.55
N ALA A 141 8.00 -4.71 2.47
CA ALA A 141 7.16 -4.44 3.64
C ALA A 141 6.31 -5.66 3.99
N SER A 142 6.04 -5.86 5.28
CA SER A 142 5.15 -6.93 5.75
C SER A 142 3.95 -6.36 6.48
N PHE A 143 2.78 -6.93 6.17
CA PHE A 143 1.49 -6.60 6.77
C PHE A 143 0.96 -7.87 7.45
N ALA A 144 1.05 -7.91 8.79
CA ALA A 144 0.72 -9.12 9.55
C ALA A 144 -0.81 -9.32 9.69
N GLY A 145 -1.56 -8.24 9.81
CA GLY A 145 -3.01 -8.23 9.92
C GLY A 145 -3.69 -7.74 8.63
N THR A 146 -4.77 -6.99 8.75
CA THR A 146 -5.50 -6.42 7.61
C THR A 146 -4.79 -5.19 7.07
N ALA A 147 -4.71 -5.08 5.74
CA ALA A 147 -4.20 -3.89 5.05
C ALA A 147 -5.29 -3.30 4.14
N GLY A 148 -5.75 -2.09 4.45
CA GLY A 148 -6.73 -1.34 3.64
C GLY A 148 -6.04 -0.27 2.81
N PHE A 149 -6.28 -0.27 1.50
CA PHE A 149 -5.88 0.76 0.54
C PHE A 149 -7.07 1.14 -0.37
N VAL A 150 -8.29 0.91 0.09
CA VAL A 150 -9.50 1.20 -0.69
C VAL A 150 -9.59 2.71 -0.97
N ASP A 151 -10.03 3.10 -2.18
CA ASP A 151 -10.11 4.49 -2.62
C ASP A 151 -8.79 5.28 -2.54
N THR A 152 -7.65 4.57 -2.40
CA THR A 152 -6.33 5.20 -2.30
C THR A 152 -5.84 5.71 -3.66
N ARG A 153 -5.16 6.86 -3.65
CA ARG A 153 -4.60 7.45 -4.87
C ARG A 153 -3.08 7.52 -4.82
N PHE A 154 -2.41 6.79 -5.71
CA PHE A 154 -0.97 6.88 -5.93
C PHE A 154 -0.72 7.75 -7.17
N THR A 155 -0.14 8.96 -6.99
CA THR A 155 0.11 9.89 -8.10
C THR A 155 1.41 9.61 -8.86
N GLY A 156 2.33 8.87 -8.26
CA GLY A 156 3.59 8.41 -8.82
C GLY A 156 3.70 6.88 -8.76
N PRO A 157 4.93 6.34 -8.87
CA PRO A 157 5.17 4.91 -8.70
C PRO A 157 4.76 4.41 -7.31
N ALA A 158 4.12 3.25 -7.25
CA ALA A 158 3.79 2.53 -6.02
C ALA A 158 4.51 1.17 -6.04
N GLU A 159 5.42 0.96 -5.13
CA GLU A 159 6.36 -0.17 -5.15
C GLU A 159 6.07 -1.12 -3.98
N PHE A 160 5.40 -2.24 -4.27
CA PHE A 160 5.12 -3.34 -3.33
C PHE A 160 5.90 -4.61 -3.70
N ASP A 161 7.01 -4.47 -4.43
CA ASP A 161 7.81 -5.62 -4.85
C ASP A 161 8.29 -6.40 -3.62
N ARG A 162 8.08 -7.72 -3.61
CA ARG A 162 8.37 -8.63 -2.50
C ARG A 162 7.68 -8.30 -1.17
N ALA A 163 6.63 -7.47 -1.19
CA ALA A 163 5.81 -7.24 0.01
C ALA A 163 5.06 -8.51 0.41
N VAL A 164 4.82 -8.69 1.71
CA VAL A 164 4.11 -9.84 2.27
C VAL A 164 2.83 -9.37 2.97
N PHE A 165 1.69 -9.83 2.50
CA PHE A 165 0.38 -9.59 3.10
C PHE A 165 -0.12 -10.88 3.74
N SER A 166 0.08 -11.05 5.05
CA SER A 166 -0.33 -12.26 5.76
C SER A 166 -1.84 -12.30 6.01
N GLY A 167 -2.46 -11.15 6.21
CA GLY A 167 -3.92 -11.00 6.30
C GLY A 167 -4.57 -10.58 4.98
N PRO A 168 -5.89 -10.34 4.99
CA PRO A 168 -6.59 -9.79 3.84
C PRO A 168 -6.06 -8.40 3.47
N VAL A 169 -5.99 -8.11 2.15
CA VAL A 169 -5.66 -6.79 1.64
C VAL A 169 -6.68 -6.30 0.62
N GLY A 170 -7.07 -5.03 0.73
CA GLY A 170 -7.99 -4.36 -0.19
C GLY A 170 -7.33 -3.21 -0.93
N PHE A 171 -7.37 -3.25 -2.27
CA PHE A 171 -7.03 -2.15 -3.18
C PHE A 171 -8.25 -1.76 -4.03
N GLY A 172 -9.47 -2.04 -3.57
CA GLY A 172 -10.69 -1.68 -4.31
C GLY A 172 -10.74 -0.19 -4.61
N ASP A 173 -11.24 0.18 -5.80
CA ASP A 173 -11.37 1.58 -6.24
C ASP A 173 -10.06 2.41 -6.22
N THR A 174 -8.91 1.75 -6.01
CA THR A 174 -7.59 2.40 -5.93
C THR A 174 -7.12 2.86 -7.31
N ILE A 175 -6.49 4.04 -7.36
CA ILE A 175 -5.93 4.61 -8.59
C ILE A 175 -4.39 4.61 -8.53
N PHE A 176 -3.76 3.82 -9.41
CA PHE A 176 -2.32 3.85 -9.66
C PHE A 176 -2.03 4.67 -10.91
N ALA A 177 -1.65 5.95 -10.74
CA ALA A 177 -1.33 6.81 -11.86
C ALA A 177 0.03 6.48 -12.49
N GLY A 178 0.99 6.02 -11.70
CA GLY A 178 2.31 5.54 -12.14
C GLY A 178 2.36 4.02 -12.29
N THR A 179 3.56 3.47 -12.29
CA THR A 179 3.79 2.01 -12.21
C THR A 179 3.33 1.48 -10.86
N ALA A 180 2.58 0.38 -10.86
CA ALA A 180 2.24 -0.40 -9.68
C ALA A 180 3.07 -1.69 -9.66
N GLY A 181 4.06 -1.77 -8.80
CA GLY A 181 4.98 -2.90 -8.65
C GLY A 181 4.51 -3.84 -7.54
N PHE A 182 4.23 -5.10 -7.88
CA PHE A 182 3.92 -6.20 -6.97
C PHE A 182 4.75 -7.45 -7.34
N ALA A 183 5.92 -7.26 -8.00
CA ALA A 183 6.73 -8.39 -8.43
C ALA A 183 7.23 -9.21 -7.23
N GLY A 184 6.97 -10.52 -7.24
CA GLY A 184 7.33 -11.41 -6.16
C GLY A 184 6.60 -11.15 -4.83
N ALA A 185 5.55 -10.32 -4.81
CA ALA A 185 4.73 -10.11 -3.62
C ALA A 185 3.96 -11.38 -3.24
N THR A 186 3.72 -11.58 -1.95
CA THR A 186 2.98 -12.73 -1.41
C THR A 186 1.70 -12.25 -0.73
N PHE A 187 0.58 -12.85 -1.11
CA PHE A 187 -0.75 -12.59 -0.56
C PHE A 187 -1.27 -13.87 0.09
N ASP A 188 -1.12 -14.00 1.41
CA ASP A 188 -1.57 -15.19 2.15
C ASP A 188 -3.08 -15.12 2.45
N GLY A 189 -3.64 -13.93 2.57
CA GLY A 189 -5.08 -13.66 2.66
C GLY A 189 -5.71 -13.40 1.28
N THR A 190 -7.02 -13.13 1.26
CA THR A 190 -7.72 -12.66 0.06
C THR A 190 -7.16 -11.29 -0.36
N ALA A 191 -6.88 -11.13 -1.66
CA ALA A 191 -6.38 -9.89 -2.24
C ALA A 191 -7.43 -9.28 -3.18
N GLY A 192 -7.99 -8.14 -2.78
CA GLY A 192 -9.01 -7.42 -3.53
C GLY A 192 -8.43 -6.27 -4.34
N PHE A 193 -8.62 -6.32 -5.68
CA PHE A 193 -8.29 -5.27 -6.64
C PHE A 193 -9.52 -4.92 -7.49
N GLY A 194 -10.72 -5.07 -6.91
CA GLY A 194 -11.97 -4.74 -7.63
C GLY A 194 -12.02 -3.27 -8.00
N ASP A 195 -12.46 -2.96 -9.22
CA ASP A 195 -12.59 -1.60 -9.75
C ASP A 195 -11.30 -0.75 -9.69
N THR A 196 -10.15 -1.38 -9.41
CA THR A 196 -8.84 -0.72 -9.37
C THR A 196 -8.43 -0.23 -10.75
N THR A 197 -7.92 1.01 -10.83
CA THR A 197 -7.43 1.58 -12.08
C THR A 197 -5.90 1.65 -12.12
N PHE A 198 -5.29 0.95 -13.09
CA PHE A 198 -3.85 0.98 -13.37
C PHE A 198 -3.58 1.79 -14.65
N HIS A 199 -3.15 3.04 -14.52
CA HIS A 199 -2.79 3.87 -15.68
C HIS A 199 -1.41 3.49 -16.24
N GLY A 200 -0.45 3.18 -15.38
CA GLY A 200 0.89 2.73 -15.76
C GLY A 200 0.99 1.22 -15.90
N ILE A 201 2.22 0.70 -15.78
CA ILE A 201 2.47 -0.75 -15.76
C ILE A 201 1.96 -1.34 -14.44
N ALA A 202 1.14 -2.38 -14.51
CA ALA A 202 0.77 -3.22 -13.37
C ALA A 202 1.63 -4.48 -13.38
N ARG A 203 2.61 -4.57 -12.48
CA ARG A 203 3.60 -5.65 -12.47
C ARG A 203 3.33 -6.62 -11.33
N PHE A 204 2.79 -7.79 -11.65
CA PHE A 204 2.58 -8.91 -10.72
C PHE A 204 3.50 -10.09 -10.98
N THR A 205 4.53 -9.93 -11.82
CA THR A 205 5.44 -11.02 -12.22
C THR A 205 5.94 -11.80 -11.01
N GLY A 206 5.73 -13.13 -11.00
CA GLY A 206 6.16 -14.01 -9.92
C GLY A 206 5.43 -13.82 -8.59
N ALA A 207 4.36 -13.01 -8.52
CA ALA A 207 3.57 -12.87 -7.31
C ALA A 207 2.83 -14.17 -6.95
N VAL A 208 2.55 -14.37 -5.67
CA VAL A 208 1.84 -15.54 -5.14
C VAL A 208 0.59 -15.09 -4.41
N PHE A 209 -0.57 -15.58 -4.86
CA PHE A 209 -1.86 -15.43 -4.21
C PHE A 209 -2.26 -16.78 -3.61
N ALA A 210 -2.14 -16.93 -2.30
CA ALA A 210 -2.48 -18.20 -1.63
C ALA A 210 -4.00 -18.40 -1.50
N ARG A 211 -4.79 -17.33 -1.59
CA ARG A 211 -6.25 -17.31 -1.57
C ARG A 211 -6.79 -16.65 -2.83
N ASP A 212 -8.05 -16.24 -2.82
CA ASP A 212 -8.70 -15.61 -3.95
C ASP A 212 -8.03 -14.28 -4.33
N ALA A 213 -7.84 -14.08 -5.63
CA ALA A 213 -7.34 -12.85 -6.23
C ALA A 213 -8.48 -12.20 -7.03
N LEU A 214 -8.99 -11.07 -6.54
CA LEU A 214 -10.21 -10.44 -7.05
C LEU A 214 -9.84 -9.19 -7.86
N PHE A 215 -9.88 -9.30 -9.20
CA PHE A 215 -9.64 -8.20 -10.16
C PHE A 215 -10.91 -7.84 -10.93
N GLY A 216 -12.10 -8.11 -10.37
CA GLY A 216 -13.37 -7.78 -11.01
C GLY A 216 -13.47 -6.28 -11.31
N GLY A 217 -13.86 -5.89 -12.52
CA GLY A 217 -13.96 -4.49 -12.93
C GLY A 217 -12.62 -3.75 -13.06
N ALA A 218 -11.48 -4.37 -12.73
CA ALA A 218 -10.18 -3.71 -12.78
C ALA A 218 -9.81 -3.20 -14.19
N ALA A 219 -9.27 -1.98 -14.27
CA ALA A 219 -8.91 -1.34 -15.54
C ALA A 219 -7.39 -1.23 -15.70
N PHE A 220 -6.83 -1.96 -16.68
CA PHE A 220 -5.40 -1.93 -17.03
C PHE A 220 -5.20 -1.08 -18.28
N SER A 221 -4.89 0.22 -18.13
CA SER A 221 -4.60 1.12 -19.24
C SER A 221 -3.19 0.88 -19.81
N GLY A 222 -2.21 0.59 -18.94
CA GLY A 222 -0.85 0.21 -19.31
C GLY A 222 -0.68 -1.31 -19.47
N THR A 223 0.56 -1.77 -19.46
CA THR A 223 0.86 -3.20 -19.56
C THR A 223 0.50 -3.92 -18.25
N ALA A 224 -0.29 -4.99 -18.32
CA ALA A 224 -0.62 -5.89 -17.23
C ALA A 224 0.31 -7.12 -17.27
N GLN A 225 1.23 -7.24 -16.33
CA GLN A 225 2.25 -8.30 -16.27
C GLN A 225 1.92 -9.31 -15.18
N PHE A 226 1.35 -10.44 -15.56
CA PHE A 226 1.03 -11.59 -14.70
C PHE A 226 1.89 -12.81 -15.04
N ALA A 227 3.08 -12.62 -15.62
CA ALA A 227 3.97 -13.71 -15.94
C ALA A 227 4.42 -14.44 -14.66
N ASP A 228 4.43 -15.77 -14.69
CA ASP A 228 4.85 -16.65 -13.60
C ASP A 228 4.10 -16.44 -12.26
N VAL A 229 2.93 -15.81 -12.30
CA VAL A 229 2.07 -15.64 -11.11
C VAL A 229 1.50 -17.00 -10.69
N ARG A 230 1.35 -17.21 -9.39
CA ARG A 230 0.69 -18.38 -8.83
C ARG A 230 -0.60 -17.96 -8.13
N PHE A 231 -1.74 -18.39 -8.68
CA PHE A 231 -3.05 -18.26 -8.06
C PHE A 231 -3.39 -19.60 -7.37
N GLY A 232 -3.35 -19.62 -6.04
CA GLY A 232 -3.58 -20.84 -5.25
C GLY A 232 -5.03 -21.30 -5.24
N VAL A 233 -5.98 -20.40 -5.43
CA VAL A 233 -7.42 -20.67 -5.49
C VAL A 233 -7.98 -20.06 -6.76
N ASP A 234 -8.97 -19.17 -6.68
CA ASP A 234 -9.62 -18.58 -7.85
C ASP A 234 -9.00 -17.21 -8.22
N ALA A 235 -8.89 -16.94 -9.51
CA ALA A 235 -8.47 -15.65 -10.05
C ALA A 235 -9.63 -15.04 -10.86
N TRP A 236 -10.22 -13.97 -10.32
CA TRP A 236 -11.41 -13.33 -10.89
C TRP A 236 -11.04 -12.04 -11.61
N PHE A 237 -11.11 -12.07 -12.94
CA PHE A 237 -10.96 -10.92 -13.84
C PHE A 237 -12.27 -10.57 -14.55
N THR A 238 -13.41 -10.88 -13.90
CA THR A 238 -14.73 -10.63 -14.44
C THR A 238 -14.90 -9.14 -14.75
N GLU A 239 -15.35 -8.82 -15.97
CA GLU A 239 -15.55 -7.43 -16.44
C GLU A 239 -14.27 -6.56 -16.42
N ALA A 240 -13.09 -7.14 -16.22
CA ALA A 240 -11.85 -6.39 -16.28
C ALA A 240 -11.57 -5.85 -17.67
N THR A 241 -10.90 -4.69 -17.76
CA THR A 241 -10.55 -4.07 -19.04
C THR A 241 -9.03 -4.06 -19.23
N PHE A 242 -8.55 -4.66 -20.33
CA PHE A 242 -7.14 -4.67 -20.71
C PHE A 242 -6.95 -3.78 -21.95
N ALA A 243 -6.70 -2.48 -21.74
CA ALA A 243 -6.43 -1.55 -22.86
C ALA A 243 -5.00 -1.68 -23.37
N GLY A 244 -4.03 -1.94 -22.48
CA GLY A 244 -2.63 -2.22 -22.80
C GLY A 244 -2.35 -3.70 -23.07
N ILE A 245 -1.08 -4.08 -23.10
CA ILE A 245 -0.62 -5.46 -23.30
C ILE A 245 -0.91 -6.27 -22.04
N ALA A 246 -1.48 -7.48 -22.19
CA ALA A 246 -1.69 -8.43 -21.09
C ALA A 246 -0.78 -9.65 -21.26
N ARG A 247 -0.03 -10.02 -20.21
CA ARG A 247 0.91 -11.15 -20.23
C ARG A 247 0.66 -12.08 -19.08
N PHE A 248 0.19 -13.30 -19.37
CA PHE A 248 -0.07 -14.36 -18.40
C PHE A 248 0.83 -15.58 -18.62
N THR A 249 1.94 -15.44 -19.33
CA THR A 249 2.89 -16.52 -19.60
C THR A 249 3.36 -17.15 -18.30
N GLY A 250 3.31 -18.48 -18.21
CA GLY A 250 3.74 -19.22 -17.01
C GLY A 250 2.85 -19.04 -15.79
N ALA A 251 1.73 -18.30 -15.89
CA ALA A 251 0.79 -18.19 -14.79
C ALA A 251 0.17 -19.54 -14.46
N ALA A 252 0.17 -19.90 -13.16
CA ALA A 252 -0.37 -21.15 -12.66
C ALA A 252 -1.64 -20.90 -11.83
N TYR A 253 -2.67 -21.71 -12.05
CA TYR A 253 -3.98 -21.60 -11.40
C TYR A 253 -4.27 -22.86 -10.60
N GLY A 254 -4.52 -22.71 -9.30
CA GLY A 254 -4.89 -23.84 -8.42
C GLY A 254 -6.29 -24.35 -8.68
N LYS A 255 -7.19 -23.48 -9.11
CA LYS A 255 -8.53 -23.79 -9.59
C LYS A 255 -8.77 -23.13 -10.94
N ASP A 256 -9.69 -22.18 -11.02
CA ASP A 256 -10.09 -21.52 -12.27
C ASP A 256 -9.62 -20.05 -12.33
N ALA A 257 -9.39 -19.60 -13.56
CA ALA A 257 -9.35 -18.16 -13.90
C ALA A 257 -10.64 -17.80 -14.63
N CYS A 258 -11.34 -16.79 -14.14
CA CYS A 258 -12.56 -16.28 -14.76
C CYS A 258 -12.30 -14.92 -15.40
N PHE A 259 -12.57 -14.83 -16.72
CA PHE A 259 -12.48 -13.58 -17.49
C PHE A 259 -13.83 -13.22 -18.11
N ASP A 260 -14.94 -13.69 -17.53
CA ASP A 260 -16.27 -13.45 -18.07
C ASP A 260 -16.56 -11.95 -18.16
N GLY A 261 -16.99 -11.48 -19.35
CA GLY A 261 -17.20 -10.07 -19.60
C GLY A 261 -15.94 -9.21 -19.74
N ALA A 262 -14.75 -9.78 -19.56
CA ALA A 262 -13.51 -9.01 -19.70
C ALA A 262 -13.31 -8.53 -21.14
N VAL A 263 -12.91 -7.25 -21.29
CA VAL A 263 -12.77 -6.55 -22.57
C VAL A 263 -11.32 -6.24 -22.83
N VAL A 264 -10.93 -6.37 -24.10
CA VAL A 264 -9.56 -6.13 -24.54
C VAL A 264 -9.54 -4.95 -25.53
N GLY A 265 -8.71 -3.93 -25.30
CA GLY A 265 -8.58 -2.70 -26.12
C GLY A 265 -8.16 -2.96 -27.59
N VAL A 266 -7.95 -1.95 -28.44
CA VAL A 266 -7.76 -2.05 -29.92
C VAL A 266 -6.33 -2.24 -30.42
N GLY A 267 -5.29 -2.21 -29.60
CA GLY A 267 -3.89 -2.18 -30.06
C GLY A 267 -3.02 -3.31 -29.51
N GLY A 268 -1.99 -3.74 -30.27
CA GLY A 268 -0.88 -4.53 -29.74
C GLY A 268 -1.11 -6.03 -29.50
N ARG A 269 -2.11 -6.60 -30.14
CA ARG A 269 -2.62 -7.98 -29.96
C ARG A 269 -1.59 -9.09 -30.12
N ASP A 270 -0.62 -8.94 -30.99
CA ASP A 270 0.42 -9.97 -31.27
C ASP A 270 1.36 -10.18 -30.07
N ARG A 271 1.23 -9.37 -29.02
CA ARG A 271 2.04 -9.43 -27.78
C ARG A 271 1.23 -9.83 -26.55
N ASP A 272 -0.08 -10.03 -26.69
CA ASP A 272 -0.93 -10.52 -25.62
C ASP A 272 -0.72 -12.02 -25.42
N GLU A 273 -0.60 -12.45 -24.19
CA GLU A 273 -0.36 -13.86 -23.82
C GLU A 273 -1.39 -14.24 -22.75
N TRP A 274 -2.50 -14.85 -23.23
CA TRP A 274 -3.62 -15.24 -22.38
C TRP A 274 -3.45 -16.63 -21.78
N PRO A 275 -4.13 -16.95 -20.65
CA PRO A 275 -4.14 -18.29 -20.11
C PRO A 275 -4.67 -19.32 -21.09
N ALA A 276 -4.22 -20.58 -20.94
CA ALA A 276 -4.71 -21.68 -21.77
C ALA A 276 -6.23 -21.79 -21.69
N GLY A 277 -6.86 -21.97 -22.83
CA GLY A 277 -8.34 -22.05 -22.95
C GLY A 277 -9.06 -20.70 -23.03
N TRP A 278 -8.34 -19.58 -23.00
CA TRP A 278 -8.94 -18.26 -23.21
C TRP A 278 -8.38 -17.61 -24.48
N HIS A 279 -9.25 -16.95 -25.24
CA HIS A 279 -8.88 -16.20 -26.45
C HIS A 279 -9.78 -14.97 -26.61
N VAL A 280 -9.33 -14.00 -27.40
CA VAL A 280 -10.09 -12.81 -27.70
C VAL A 280 -11.02 -13.08 -28.89
N ASP A 281 -12.33 -12.90 -28.71
CA ASP A 281 -13.28 -12.87 -29.84
C ASP A 281 -13.02 -11.60 -30.69
N PRO A 282 -12.68 -11.73 -31.96
CA PRO A 282 -12.33 -10.60 -32.82
C PRO A 282 -13.50 -9.65 -33.09
N ALA A 283 -14.75 -10.13 -33.01
CA ALA A 283 -15.94 -9.34 -33.29
C ALA A 283 -16.36 -8.49 -32.07
N THR A 284 -16.33 -9.07 -30.90
CA THR A 284 -16.79 -8.44 -29.65
C THR A 284 -15.66 -7.90 -28.80
N ARG A 285 -14.43 -8.37 -29.00
CA ARG A 285 -13.23 -8.10 -28.19
C ARG A 285 -13.34 -8.56 -26.73
N HIS A 286 -14.27 -9.42 -26.45
CA HIS A 286 -14.33 -10.08 -25.14
C HIS A 286 -13.37 -11.28 -25.10
N LEU A 287 -12.85 -11.54 -23.92
CA LEU A 287 -12.20 -12.81 -23.63
C LEU A 287 -13.27 -13.89 -23.50
N VAL A 288 -13.13 -14.91 -24.29
CA VAL A 288 -14.05 -16.05 -24.33
C VAL A 288 -13.32 -17.36 -24.10
N ARG A 289 -13.96 -18.29 -23.44
CA ARG A 289 -13.41 -19.66 -23.25
C ARG A 289 -13.46 -20.43 -24.57
N ALA A 290 -12.37 -21.11 -24.90
CA ALA A 290 -12.37 -22.05 -26.00
C ALA A 290 -13.35 -23.20 -25.72
N PRO A 291 -14.13 -23.65 -26.71
CA PRO A 291 -15.00 -24.80 -26.51
C PRO A 291 -14.18 -26.02 -26.11
N HIS A 292 -14.61 -26.73 -25.05
CA HIS A 292 -14.00 -27.99 -24.66
C HIS A 292 -14.25 -29.02 -25.77
N HIS A 293 -13.18 -29.50 -26.40
CA HIS A 293 -13.19 -30.63 -27.34
C HIS A 293 -13.07 -31.96 -26.59
#